data_59c3dee5348a6510abc219705e00a600
#
_entry.id   59c3dee5348a6510abc219705e00a600
#
_cell.length_a   1.000
_cell.length_b   1.000
_cell.length_c   1.000
_cell.angle_alpha   90.00
_cell.angle_beta   90.00
_cell.angle_gamma   90.00
#
_symmetry.space_group_name_H-M   'P 1'
#
loop_
_entity.id
_entity.type
_entity.pdbx_description
1 polymer ?
#
loop_
_entity_poly.entity_id
_entity_poly.type
_entity_poly.pdbx_seq_one_letter_code
_entity_poly.pdbx_strand_id
1 'polypeptide(L)' 'MNEEDKVYQELLEHVLKLLGEKHPYEMVAASLMAIAQRLYKTHLSEKDYQRIMKIAYETNVEPYDVSKGTLH' A
#
# COMPACT_ATOMS: atom_id res chain seq x y z
N MET A 1 -14.75 -12.77 -6.56
CA MET A 1 -13.82 -11.69 -6.14
C MET A 1 -13.82 -10.61 -7.20
N ASN A 2 -14.02 -9.35 -6.83
CA ASN A 2 -14.01 -8.28 -7.82
C ASN A 2 -12.58 -7.89 -8.19
N GLU A 3 -12.45 -7.02 -9.19
CA GLU A 3 -11.14 -6.64 -9.72
C GLU A 3 -10.28 -5.91 -8.69
N GLU A 4 -10.88 -5.07 -7.84
CA GLU A 4 -10.16 -4.35 -6.81
C GLU A 4 -9.53 -5.30 -5.80
N ASP A 5 -10.27 -6.32 -5.39
CA ASP A 5 -9.76 -7.33 -4.46
C ASP A 5 -8.62 -8.12 -5.08
N LYS A 6 -8.74 -8.42 -6.37
CA LYS A 6 -7.68 -9.14 -7.09
C LYS A 6 -6.38 -8.35 -7.12
N VAL A 7 -6.45 -7.07 -7.45
CA VAL A 7 -5.27 -6.20 -7.48
C VAL A 7 -4.65 -6.13 -6.09
N TYR A 8 -5.46 -5.92 -5.08
CA TYR A 8 -4.98 -5.87 -3.70
C TYR A 8 -4.26 -7.16 -3.32
N GLN A 9 -4.86 -8.31 -3.65
CA GLN A 9 -4.27 -9.60 -3.31
C GLN A 9 -2.94 -9.83 -4.00
N GLU A 10 -2.83 -9.47 -5.28
CA GLU A 10 -1.58 -9.61 -6.01
C GLU A 10 -0.48 -8.75 -5.41
N LEU A 11 -0.82 -7.51 -5.05
CA LEU A 11 0.15 -6.61 -4.42
C LEU A 11 0.57 -7.14 -3.06
N LEU A 12 -0.38 -7.60 -2.25
CA LEU A 12 -0.09 -8.13 -0.93
C LEU A 12 0.82 -9.36 -1.02
N GLU A 13 0.56 -10.25 -1.96
CA GLU A 13 1.40 -11.43 -2.17
C GLU A 13 2.84 -11.04 -2.47
N HIS A 14 3.03 -10.02 -3.28
CA HIS A 14 4.37 -9.54 -3.61
C HIS A 14 5.05 -8.91 -2.39
N VAL A 15 4.30 -8.15 -1.60
CA VAL A 15 4.80 -7.57 -0.35
C VAL A 15 5.25 -8.67 0.60
N LEU A 16 4.42 -9.72 0.76
CA LEU A 16 4.75 -10.83 1.63
C LEU A 16 6.01 -11.56 1.17
N LYS A 17 6.19 -11.68 -0.13
CA LYS A 17 7.41 -12.27 -0.69
C LYS A 17 8.64 -11.45 -0.32
N LEU A 18 8.57 -10.13 -0.47
CA LEU A 18 9.69 -9.25 -0.14
C LEU A 18 10.04 -9.32 1.34
N LEU A 19 9.02 -9.35 2.21
CA LEU A 19 9.24 -9.47 3.65
C LEU A 19 9.84 -10.83 3.99
N GLY A 20 9.41 -11.89 3.30
CA GLY A 20 9.98 -13.24 3.47
C GLY A 20 11.43 -13.32 3.03
N GLU A 21 11.85 -12.46 2.10
CA GLU A 21 13.24 -12.34 1.66
C GLU A 21 14.06 -11.44 2.60
N LYS A 22 13.45 -11.07 3.72
CA LYS A 22 14.07 -10.31 4.81
C LYS A 22 14.39 -8.86 4.48
N HIS A 23 13.69 -8.28 3.52
CA HIS A 23 13.75 -6.83 3.31
C HIS A 23 13.04 -6.14 4.47
N PRO A 24 13.61 -5.06 5.03
CA PRO A 24 12.95 -4.34 6.13
C PRO A 24 11.59 -3.81 5.72
N TYR A 25 10.61 -3.91 6.63
CA TYR A 25 9.26 -3.45 6.33
C TYR A 25 9.22 -1.95 5.98
N GLU A 26 10.11 -1.16 6.60
CA GLU A 26 10.17 0.28 6.34
C GLU A 26 10.54 0.57 4.89
N MET A 27 11.46 -0.19 4.32
CA MET A 27 11.84 -0.02 2.93
C MET A 27 10.70 -0.43 2.00
N VAL A 28 10.03 -1.51 2.31
CA VAL A 28 8.89 -1.99 1.52
C VAL A 28 7.76 -0.97 1.57
N ALA A 29 7.40 -0.51 2.76
CA ALA A 29 6.31 0.45 2.94
C ALA A 29 6.62 1.78 2.28
N ALA A 30 7.83 2.31 2.45
CA ALA A 30 8.23 3.57 1.84
C ALA A 30 8.22 3.48 0.31
N SER A 31 8.65 2.36 -0.23
CA SER A 31 8.64 2.13 -1.68
C SER A 31 7.22 2.09 -2.22
N LEU A 32 6.31 1.41 -1.51
CA LEU A 32 4.91 1.36 -1.91
C LEU A 32 4.28 2.76 -1.91
N MET A 33 4.55 3.55 -0.88
CA MET A 33 4.04 4.92 -0.82
C MET A 33 4.58 5.76 -1.96
N ALA A 34 5.86 5.66 -2.25
CA ALA A 34 6.48 6.43 -3.33
C ALA A 34 5.85 6.07 -4.68
N ILE A 35 5.64 4.77 -4.93
CA ILE A 35 5.03 4.32 -6.17
C ILE A 35 3.60 4.82 -6.27
N ALA A 36 2.82 4.69 -5.19
CA ALA A 36 1.44 5.14 -5.17
C ALA A 36 1.34 6.64 -5.42
N GLN A 37 2.18 7.43 -4.75
CA GLN A 37 2.17 8.88 -4.93
C GLN A 37 2.51 9.28 -6.37
N ARG A 38 3.47 8.60 -6.98
CA ARG A 38 3.85 8.87 -8.36
C ARG A 38 2.74 8.53 -9.35
N LEU A 39 2.04 7.41 -9.10
CA LEU A 39 0.91 7.05 -9.95
C LEU A 39 -0.20 8.11 -9.87
N TYR A 40 -0.53 8.55 -8.67
CA TYR A 40 -1.53 9.60 -8.50
C TYR A 40 -1.10 10.92 -9.16
N LYS A 41 0.15 11.33 -8.95
CA LYS A 41 0.68 12.56 -9.57
C LYS A 41 0.67 12.49 -11.09
N THR A 42 0.87 11.31 -11.65
CA THR A 42 0.87 11.12 -13.09
C THR A 42 -0.51 11.33 -13.71
N HIS A 43 -1.57 10.95 -12.98
CA HIS A 43 -2.92 10.89 -13.53
C HIS A 43 -3.87 11.96 -13.01
N LEU A 44 -3.55 12.62 -11.90
CA LEU A 44 -4.45 13.58 -11.27
C LEU A 44 -3.94 15.00 -11.40
N SER A 45 -4.87 15.96 -11.40
CA SER A 45 -4.52 17.37 -11.20
C SER A 45 -3.92 17.56 -9.82
N GLU A 46 -3.21 18.66 -9.62
CA GLU A 46 -2.64 18.96 -8.31
C GLU A 46 -3.71 19.03 -7.22
N LYS A 47 -4.84 19.63 -7.54
CA LYS A 47 -5.97 19.75 -6.61
C LYS A 47 -6.48 18.37 -6.20
N ASP A 48 -6.69 17.48 -7.17
CA ASP A 48 -7.20 16.13 -6.91
C ASP A 48 -6.17 15.29 -6.17
N TYR A 49 -4.90 15.45 -6.51
CA TYR A 49 -3.81 14.77 -5.81
C TYR A 49 -3.80 15.14 -4.32
N GLN A 50 -3.87 16.45 -4.02
CA GLN A 50 -3.89 16.89 -2.62
C GLN A 50 -5.09 16.34 -1.87
N ARG A 51 -6.25 16.29 -2.53
CA ARG A 51 -7.46 15.73 -1.92
C ARG A 51 -7.30 14.25 -1.60
N ILE A 52 -6.75 13.48 -2.52
CA ILE A 52 -6.52 12.04 -2.30
C ILE A 52 -5.52 11.81 -1.18
N MET A 53 -4.44 12.59 -1.14
CA MET A 53 -3.44 12.45 -0.07
C MET A 53 -4.04 12.77 1.30
N LYS A 54 -4.92 13.78 1.35
CA LYS A 54 -5.61 14.13 2.59
C LYS A 54 -6.52 12.98 3.05
N ILE A 55 -7.30 12.43 2.12
CA ILE A 55 -8.19 11.30 2.42
C ILE A 55 -7.38 10.12 2.93
N ALA A 56 -6.28 9.79 2.25
CA ALA A 56 -5.43 8.68 2.66
C ALA A 56 -4.86 8.88 4.07
N TYR A 57 -4.40 10.09 4.36
CA TYR A 57 -3.86 10.40 5.69
C TYR A 57 -4.92 10.31 6.78
N GLU A 58 -6.15 10.77 6.48
CA GLU A 58 -7.23 10.81 7.46
C GLU A 58 -7.96 9.47 7.61
N THR A 59 -7.73 8.53 6.69
CA THR A 59 -8.38 7.22 6.75
C THR A 59 -7.76 6.38 7.86
N ASN A 60 -8.61 5.89 8.75
CA ASN A 60 -8.17 5.01 9.82
C ASN A 60 -8.02 3.59 9.27
N VAL A 61 -6.85 2.99 9.46
CA VAL A 61 -6.60 1.62 9.01
C VAL A 61 -6.22 0.74 10.19
N GLU A 62 -6.64 -0.51 10.15
CA GLU A 62 -6.28 -1.48 11.17
C GLU A 62 -4.96 -2.15 10.78
N PRO A 63 -4.03 -2.28 11.72
CA PRO A 63 -2.79 -2.99 11.40
C PRO A 63 -3.05 -4.46 11.15
N TYR A 64 -2.16 -5.09 10.38
CA TYR A 64 -2.21 -6.53 10.22
C TYR A 64 -1.82 -7.21 11.53
N ASP A 65 -2.40 -8.39 11.78
CA ASP A 65 -2.05 -9.17 12.96
C ASP A 65 -0.80 -9.99 12.65
N VAL A 66 0.34 -9.55 13.20
CA VAL A 66 1.61 -10.22 13.00
C VAL A 66 1.95 -11.17 14.13
N SER A 67 1.14 -11.21 15.20
CA SER A 67 1.40 -12.06 16.36
C SER A 67 1.33 -13.55 16.00
N LYS A 68 0.65 -13.89 14.92
CA LYS A 68 0.51 -15.26 14.44
C LYS A 68 1.52 -15.62 13.36
N GLY A 69 2.48 -14.75 13.10
CA GLY A 69 3.50 -14.98 12.09
C GLY A 69 3.05 -14.79 10.66
N THR A 70 1.83 -14.30 10.44
CA THR A 70 1.30 -14.00 9.11
C THR A 70 0.68 -12.61 9.09
N LEU A 71 0.61 -12.02 7.90
CA LEU A 71 -0.07 -10.75 7.71
C LEU A 71 -1.47 -10.99 7.15
N HIS A 72 -2.47 -10.48 7.84
CA HIS A 72 -3.86 -10.64 7.41
C HIS A 72 -4.62 -9.33 7.45
#